data_566052b990c9bedb0cd17e96512e876e
#
_entry.id   566052b990c9bedb0cd17e96512e876e
#
_cell.length_a   1.000
_cell.length_b   1.000
_cell.length_c   1.000
_cell.angle_alpha   90.00
_cell.angle_beta   90.00
_cell.angle_gamma   90.00
#
_symmetry.space_group_name_H-M   'P 1'
#
loop_
_entity.id
_entity.type
_entity.pdbx_description
1 polymer ?
#
loop_
_entity_poly.entity_id
_entity_poly.type
_entity_poly.pdbx_seq_one_letter_code
_entity_poly.pdbx_strand_id
1 'polypeptide(L)'
;MNVRRAEIKDIPGILELLVQVDMVHHNGRPDLFKGPATKYNAEELEQIIKNNTTPVFVCTDDFGNVAGHAFCIFKQVKDDSVLTDIKTLYIDDICVDEKMRGRHIGSMLFEHVREYAEKNGFYNITLNVWNCNPGAMKFYESLGLVPQKVCMEMILNGQS
;
A
#
# COMPACT_ATOMS: atom_id res chain seq x y z
N MET A 1 1.26 18.77 -7.76
CA MET A 1 0.98 17.44 -7.18
C MET A 1 -0.25 17.52 -6.29
N ASN A 2 -1.19 16.64 -6.50
CA ASN A 2 -2.44 16.60 -5.74
C ASN A 2 -2.77 15.17 -5.31
N VAL A 3 -3.13 14.97 -4.03
CA VAL A 3 -3.56 13.68 -3.50
C VAL A 3 -5.08 13.71 -3.32
N ARG A 4 -5.76 12.72 -3.86
CA ARG A 4 -7.21 12.59 -3.81
C ARG A 4 -7.64 11.13 -3.87
N ARG A 5 -8.92 10.90 -3.64
CA ARG A 5 -9.50 9.58 -3.86
C ARG A 5 -9.36 9.18 -5.34
N ALA A 6 -9.01 7.93 -5.60
CA ALA A 6 -8.91 7.40 -6.95
C ALA A 6 -10.26 7.37 -7.66
N GLU A 7 -10.23 7.60 -8.95
CA GLU A 7 -11.38 7.51 -9.84
C GLU A 7 -11.13 6.47 -10.93
N ILE A 8 -12.17 6.06 -11.64
CA ILE A 8 -12.07 5.04 -12.70
C ILE A 8 -11.05 5.43 -13.78
N LYS A 9 -10.96 6.72 -14.09
CA LYS A 9 -9.98 7.23 -15.07
C LYS A 9 -8.52 7.01 -14.69
N ASP A 10 -8.25 6.75 -13.40
CA ASP A 10 -6.89 6.53 -12.90
C ASP A 10 -6.40 5.09 -13.09
N ILE A 11 -7.29 4.17 -13.44
CA ILE A 11 -6.97 2.73 -13.55
C ILE A 11 -5.75 2.44 -14.42
N PRO A 12 -5.62 3.00 -15.64
CA PRO A 12 -4.43 2.72 -16.46
C PRO A 12 -3.11 3.10 -15.76
N GLY A 13 -3.06 4.26 -15.13
CA GLY A 13 -1.87 4.71 -14.39
C GLY A 13 -1.59 3.84 -13.17
N ILE A 14 -2.63 3.41 -12.46
CA ILE A 14 -2.49 2.51 -11.30
C ILE A 14 -1.93 1.16 -11.76
N LEU A 15 -2.40 0.61 -12.87
CA LEU A 15 -1.90 -0.68 -13.40
C LEU A 15 -0.40 -0.61 -13.70
N GLU A 16 0.08 0.49 -14.26
CA GLU A 16 1.52 0.66 -14.52
C GLU A 16 2.33 0.62 -13.22
N LEU A 17 1.84 1.26 -12.16
CA LEU A 17 2.51 1.27 -10.87
C LEU A 17 2.47 -0.10 -10.18
N LEU A 18 1.40 -0.87 -10.36
CA LEU A 18 1.30 -2.22 -9.80
C LEU A 18 2.37 -3.15 -10.38
N VAL A 19 2.71 -3.01 -11.66
CA VAL A 19 3.83 -3.76 -12.25
C VAL A 19 5.14 -3.36 -11.61
N GLN A 20 5.37 -2.07 -11.40
CA GLN A 20 6.60 -1.57 -10.77
C GLN A 20 6.79 -2.14 -9.36
N VAL A 21 5.76 -2.11 -8.53
CA VAL A 21 5.85 -2.62 -7.15
C VAL A 21 6.02 -4.14 -7.11
N ASP A 22 5.37 -4.85 -8.02
CA ASP A 22 5.56 -6.30 -8.15
C ASP A 22 7.02 -6.63 -8.48
N MET A 23 7.64 -5.89 -9.38
CA MET A 23 9.03 -6.13 -9.75
C MET A 23 10.00 -5.87 -8.60
N VAL A 24 9.72 -4.92 -7.72
CA VAL A 24 10.50 -4.73 -6.49
C VAL A 24 10.45 -5.99 -5.62
N HIS A 25 9.28 -6.54 -5.42
CA HIS A 25 9.08 -7.76 -4.63
C HIS A 25 9.70 -8.98 -5.34
N HIS A 26 9.47 -9.11 -6.64
CA HIS A 26 10.04 -10.22 -7.43
C HIS A 26 11.57 -10.21 -7.38
N ASN A 27 12.20 -9.05 -7.53
CA ASN A 27 13.65 -8.93 -7.48
C ASN A 27 14.21 -9.27 -6.09
N GLY A 28 13.47 -8.98 -5.02
CA GLY A 28 13.86 -9.32 -3.66
C GLY A 28 13.61 -10.75 -3.27
N ARG A 29 12.48 -11.33 -3.71
CA ARG A 29 12.06 -12.69 -3.39
C ARG A 29 11.42 -13.35 -4.62
N PRO A 30 12.24 -13.72 -5.62
CA PRO A 30 11.71 -14.34 -6.83
C PRO A 30 11.08 -15.73 -6.60
N ASP A 31 11.37 -16.36 -5.46
CA ASP A 31 10.74 -17.60 -5.03
C ASP A 31 9.29 -17.41 -4.58
N LEU A 32 8.91 -16.20 -4.16
CA LEU A 32 7.57 -15.89 -3.67
C LEU A 32 6.73 -15.10 -4.68
N PHE A 33 7.35 -14.25 -5.47
CA PHE A 33 6.65 -13.33 -6.37
C PHE A 33 6.95 -13.63 -7.83
N LYS A 34 5.89 -13.79 -8.63
CA LYS A 34 6.00 -13.84 -10.08
C LYS A 34 6.36 -12.46 -10.62
N GLY A 35 7.03 -12.38 -11.76
CA GLY A 35 7.35 -11.11 -12.39
C GLY A 35 7.59 -11.24 -13.88
N PRO A 36 7.14 -10.26 -14.69
CA PRO A 36 6.27 -9.15 -14.27
C PRO A 36 4.83 -9.60 -14.05
N ALA A 37 4.12 -8.95 -13.11
CA ALA A 37 2.73 -9.28 -12.80
C ALA A 37 2.01 -8.05 -12.25
N THR A 38 0.68 -8.10 -12.21
CA THR A 38 -0.15 -7.13 -11.52
C THR A 38 -1.01 -7.85 -10.49
N LYS A 39 -1.14 -7.26 -9.31
CA LYS A 39 -1.97 -7.82 -8.23
C LYS A 39 -3.45 -7.83 -8.60
N TYR A 40 -3.89 -6.84 -9.36
CA TYR A 40 -5.28 -6.66 -9.78
C TYR A 40 -5.38 -6.37 -11.27
N ASN A 41 -6.47 -6.80 -11.91
CA ASN A 41 -6.82 -6.37 -13.26
C ASN A 41 -7.73 -5.13 -13.23
N ALA A 42 -8.07 -4.58 -14.40
CA ALA A 42 -8.87 -3.36 -14.48
C ALA A 42 -10.28 -3.53 -13.89
N GLU A 43 -10.91 -4.68 -14.08
CA GLU A 43 -12.25 -4.96 -13.54
C GLU A 43 -12.24 -5.04 -12.02
N GLU A 44 -11.24 -5.71 -11.46
CA GLU A 44 -11.04 -5.79 -10.01
C GLU A 44 -10.79 -4.40 -9.41
N LEU A 45 -9.96 -3.58 -10.06
CA LEU A 45 -9.68 -2.21 -9.62
C LEU A 45 -10.94 -1.35 -9.61
N GLU A 46 -11.80 -1.50 -10.61
CA GLU A 46 -13.07 -0.77 -10.65
C GLU A 46 -13.91 -1.07 -9.41
N GLN A 47 -14.02 -2.35 -9.04
CA GLN A 47 -14.77 -2.76 -7.84
C GLN A 47 -14.12 -2.23 -6.56
N ILE A 48 -12.80 -2.29 -6.47
CA ILE A 48 -12.04 -1.80 -5.32
C ILE A 48 -12.25 -0.28 -5.14
N ILE A 49 -12.16 0.48 -6.23
CA ILE A 49 -12.32 1.94 -6.20
C ILE A 49 -13.73 2.33 -5.75
N LYS A 50 -14.76 1.59 -6.17
CA LYS A 50 -16.15 1.84 -5.81
C LYS A 50 -16.49 1.46 -4.37
N ASN A 51 -15.66 0.64 -3.71
CA ASN A 51 -15.95 0.10 -2.38
C ASN A 51 -15.38 1.02 -1.30
N ASN A 52 -16.23 1.49 -0.38
CA ASN A 52 -15.83 2.38 0.71
C ASN A 52 -14.98 1.68 1.79
N THR A 53 -14.95 0.34 1.82
CA THR A 53 -14.10 -0.41 2.76
C THR A 53 -12.70 -0.65 2.21
N THR A 54 -12.45 -0.30 0.95
CA THR A 54 -11.15 -0.42 0.30
C THR A 54 -10.76 0.90 -0.37
N PRO A 55 -10.59 1.98 0.42
CA PRO A 55 -10.29 3.30 -0.17
C PRO A 55 -8.93 3.30 -0.85
N VAL A 56 -8.92 3.83 -2.08
CA VAL A 56 -7.69 4.00 -2.87
C VAL A 56 -7.45 5.49 -3.07
N PHE A 57 -6.21 5.92 -2.85
CA PHE A 57 -5.79 7.29 -3.06
C PHE A 57 -4.72 7.34 -4.14
N VAL A 58 -4.72 8.41 -4.93
CA VAL A 58 -3.71 8.66 -5.95
C VAL A 58 -3.10 10.04 -5.74
N CYS A 59 -1.82 10.15 -6.08
CA CYS A 59 -1.15 11.42 -6.26
C CYS A 59 -1.02 11.66 -7.76
N THR A 60 -1.54 12.79 -8.24
CA THR A 60 -1.49 13.12 -9.66
C THR A 60 -0.65 14.38 -9.90
N ASP A 61 -0.01 14.45 -11.07
CA ASP A 61 0.69 15.65 -11.52
C ASP A 61 -0.31 16.68 -12.06
N ASP A 62 0.22 17.81 -12.54
CA ASP A 62 -0.61 18.90 -13.04
C ASP A 62 -1.35 18.53 -14.35
N PHE A 63 -0.96 17.47 -15.01
CA PHE A 63 -1.59 16.95 -16.23
C PHE A 63 -2.57 15.82 -15.95
N GLY A 64 -2.74 15.43 -14.68
CA GLY A 64 -3.63 14.35 -14.29
C GLY A 64 -3.03 12.96 -14.37
N ASN A 65 -1.73 12.83 -14.62
CA ASN A 65 -1.06 11.52 -14.62
C ASN A 65 -0.84 11.02 -13.20
N VAL A 66 -1.03 9.72 -13.00
CA VAL A 66 -0.84 9.08 -11.70
C VAL A 66 0.66 8.95 -11.42
N ALA A 67 1.13 9.64 -10.38
CA ALA A 67 2.52 9.59 -9.93
C ALA A 67 2.73 8.64 -8.75
N GLY A 68 1.66 8.27 -8.07
CA GLY A 68 1.69 7.32 -6.96
C GLY A 68 0.30 6.93 -6.52
N HIS A 69 0.21 5.83 -5.77
CA HIS A 69 -1.05 5.37 -5.21
C HIS A 69 -0.88 4.80 -3.80
N ALA A 70 -1.99 4.73 -3.08
CA ALA A 70 -2.08 4.01 -1.81
C ALA A 70 -3.38 3.21 -1.78
N PHE A 71 -3.27 1.90 -1.58
CA PHE A 71 -4.41 1.01 -1.39
C PHE A 71 -4.59 0.76 0.10
N CYS A 72 -5.80 0.98 0.60
CA CYS A 72 -6.12 0.78 2.01
C CYS A 72 -7.28 -0.19 2.16
N ILE A 73 -7.33 -0.88 3.29
CA ILE A 73 -8.40 -1.81 3.63
C ILE A 73 -8.86 -1.51 5.05
N PHE A 74 -10.15 -1.31 5.22
CA PHE A 74 -10.80 -1.24 6.53
C PHE A 74 -10.77 -2.62 7.16
N LYS A 75 -10.19 -2.72 8.37
CA LYS A 75 -10.17 -3.97 9.15
C LYS A 75 -10.71 -3.73 10.54
N GLN A 76 -11.63 -4.59 10.94
CA GLN A 76 -12.19 -4.60 12.29
C GLN A 76 -12.66 -6.02 12.62
N VAL A 77 -12.21 -6.53 13.75
CA VAL A 77 -12.69 -7.80 14.31
C VAL A 77 -13.73 -7.46 15.35
N LYS A 78 -14.93 -8.01 15.26
CA LYS A 78 -16.01 -7.81 16.23
C LYS A 78 -16.34 -9.10 16.94
N ASP A 79 -16.68 -8.99 18.22
CA ASP A 79 -17.11 -10.11 19.06
C ASP A 79 -16.11 -11.27 19.09
N ASP A 80 -14.82 -10.96 19.00
CA ASP A 80 -13.75 -11.94 19.13
C ASP A 80 -13.50 -12.24 20.63
N SER A 81 -13.12 -13.48 20.92
CA SER A 81 -12.86 -13.89 22.31
C SER A 81 -11.56 -13.35 22.89
N VAL A 82 -10.65 -12.86 22.04
CA VAL A 82 -9.31 -12.42 22.44
C VAL A 82 -9.01 -10.99 22.01
N LEU A 83 -9.38 -10.63 20.77
CA LEU A 83 -9.06 -9.32 20.19
C LEU A 83 -10.17 -8.31 20.49
N THR A 84 -9.77 -7.07 20.75
CA THR A 84 -10.70 -5.95 20.86
C THR A 84 -11.19 -5.53 19.49
N ASP A 85 -12.30 -4.82 19.42
CA ASP A 85 -12.94 -4.40 18.15
C ASP A 85 -12.48 -3.03 17.65
N ILE A 86 -11.17 -2.75 17.79
CA ILE A 86 -10.60 -1.53 17.23
C ILE A 86 -10.70 -1.50 15.71
N LYS A 87 -10.82 -0.29 15.17
CA LYS A 87 -10.81 -0.06 13.73
C LYS A 87 -9.37 0.17 13.27
N THR A 88 -8.91 -0.63 12.34
CA THR A 88 -7.58 -0.53 11.74
C THR A 88 -7.71 -0.17 10.27
N LEU A 89 -6.94 0.81 9.81
CA LEU A 89 -6.77 1.07 8.39
C LEU A 89 -5.46 0.40 7.96
N TYR A 90 -5.57 -0.66 7.18
CA TYR A 90 -4.43 -1.41 6.68
C TYR A 90 -4.01 -0.84 5.32
N ILE A 91 -2.75 -0.46 5.19
CA ILE A 91 -2.19 -0.06 3.90
C ILE A 91 -1.69 -1.33 3.23
N ASP A 92 -2.43 -1.77 2.20
CA ASP A 92 -2.11 -2.96 1.44
C ASP A 92 -0.94 -2.71 0.48
N ASP A 93 -0.87 -1.50 -0.08
CA ASP A 93 0.18 -1.11 -0.99
C ASP A 93 0.31 0.42 -1.04
N ILE A 94 1.54 0.88 -1.13
CA ILE A 94 1.85 2.28 -1.43
C ILE A 94 3.03 2.29 -2.41
N CYS A 95 2.85 2.97 -3.53
CA CYS A 95 3.82 2.96 -4.62
C CYS A 95 3.97 4.35 -5.21
N VAL A 96 5.20 4.73 -5.53
CA VAL A 96 5.51 5.96 -6.26
C VAL A 96 6.21 5.57 -7.56
N ASP A 97 5.80 6.18 -8.66
CA ASP A 97 6.45 5.99 -9.96
C ASP A 97 7.97 6.21 -9.81
N GLU A 98 8.75 5.27 -10.29
CA GLU A 98 10.21 5.32 -10.18
C GLU A 98 10.80 6.60 -10.80
N LYS A 99 10.16 7.14 -11.83
CA LYS A 99 10.56 8.40 -12.49
C LYS A 99 10.26 9.64 -11.66
N MET A 100 9.41 9.49 -10.64
CA MET A 100 8.92 10.61 -9.82
C MET A 100 9.44 10.53 -8.38
N ARG A 101 10.34 9.62 -8.07
CA ARG A 101 10.93 9.49 -6.72
C ARG A 101 11.75 10.71 -6.35
N GLY A 102 11.90 10.96 -5.04
CA GLY A 102 12.62 12.12 -4.53
C GLY A 102 11.81 13.41 -4.49
N ARG A 103 10.51 13.34 -4.72
CA ARG A 103 9.60 14.51 -4.72
C ARG A 103 8.62 14.48 -3.56
N HIS A 104 8.88 13.67 -2.54
CA HIS A 104 8.04 13.51 -1.34
C HIS A 104 6.61 13.00 -1.61
N ILE A 105 6.38 12.33 -2.73
CA ILE A 105 5.05 11.82 -3.11
C ILE A 105 4.58 10.75 -2.13
N GLY A 106 5.47 9.84 -1.73
CA GLY A 106 5.14 8.82 -0.73
C GLY A 106 4.71 9.42 0.60
N SER A 107 5.41 10.45 1.06
CA SER A 107 5.06 11.16 2.29
C SER A 107 3.72 11.88 2.18
N MET A 108 3.43 12.48 1.03
CA MET A 108 2.14 13.14 0.76
C MET A 108 1.00 12.14 0.77
N LEU A 109 1.18 10.98 0.13
CA LEU A 109 0.19 9.90 0.12
C LEU A 109 -0.07 9.39 1.54
N PHE A 110 0.99 9.11 2.28
CA PHE A 110 0.87 8.61 3.65
C PHE A 110 0.16 9.63 4.55
N GLU A 111 0.52 10.91 4.46
CA GLU A 111 -0.11 11.97 5.24
C GLU A 111 -1.60 12.06 4.95
N HIS A 112 -1.99 11.95 3.68
CA HIS A 112 -3.40 11.95 3.28
C HIS A 112 -4.16 10.76 3.87
N VAL A 113 -3.53 9.57 3.85
CA VAL A 113 -4.09 8.35 4.47
C VAL A 113 -4.24 8.56 5.98
N ARG A 114 -3.25 9.16 6.64
CA ARG A 114 -3.28 9.43 8.07
C ARG A 114 -4.43 10.37 8.43
N GLU A 115 -4.60 11.46 7.68
CA GLU A 115 -5.72 12.39 7.89
C GLU A 115 -7.07 11.70 7.69
N TYR A 116 -7.19 10.88 6.65
CA TYR A 116 -8.39 10.09 6.40
C TYR A 116 -8.70 9.17 7.59
N ALA A 117 -7.69 8.47 8.09
CA ALA A 117 -7.85 7.56 9.22
C ALA A 117 -8.29 8.30 10.50
N GLU A 118 -7.69 9.44 10.78
CA GLU A 118 -8.07 10.27 11.93
C GLU A 118 -9.51 10.76 11.83
N LYS A 119 -9.90 11.29 10.68
CA LYS A 119 -11.27 11.79 10.44
C LYS A 119 -12.33 10.71 10.57
N ASN A 120 -11.99 9.48 10.26
CA ASN A 120 -12.94 8.37 10.24
C ASN A 120 -12.85 7.48 11.50
N GLY A 121 -12.14 7.93 12.53
CA GLY A 121 -12.13 7.28 13.84
C GLY A 121 -11.35 5.97 13.89
N PHE A 122 -10.38 5.78 13.02
CA PHE A 122 -9.49 4.61 13.09
C PHE A 122 -8.55 4.72 14.28
N TYR A 123 -8.31 3.61 14.95
CA TYR A 123 -7.40 3.54 16.09
C TYR A 123 -5.94 3.57 15.64
N ASN A 124 -5.62 2.85 14.56
CA ASN A 124 -4.25 2.75 14.06
C ASN A 124 -4.23 2.56 12.54
N ILE A 125 -3.04 2.72 12.00
CA ILE A 125 -2.69 2.37 10.62
C ILE A 125 -1.64 1.27 10.71
N THR A 126 -1.83 0.17 9.97
CA THR A 126 -0.86 -0.92 9.89
C THR A 126 -0.47 -1.19 8.45
N LEU A 127 0.69 -1.77 8.26
CA LEU A 127 1.18 -2.25 6.97
C LEU A 127 2.24 -3.33 7.19
N ASN A 128 2.53 -4.08 6.15
CA ASN A 128 3.61 -5.06 6.17
C ASN A 128 4.76 -4.58 5.31
N VAL A 129 5.99 -4.79 5.78
CA VAL A 129 7.20 -4.46 5.04
C VAL A 129 8.03 -5.73 4.88
N TRP A 130 8.39 -6.06 3.63
CA TRP A 130 9.27 -7.19 3.37
C TRP A 130 10.69 -6.88 3.80
N ASN A 131 11.32 -7.82 4.49
CA ASN A 131 12.69 -7.66 4.99
C ASN A 131 13.70 -7.41 3.86
N CYS A 132 13.40 -7.88 2.64
CA CYS A 132 14.22 -7.64 1.46
C CYS A 132 14.10 -6.22 0.90
N ASN A 133 13.26 -5.36 1.51
CA ASN A 133 13.09 -3.96 1.12
C ASN A 133 13.45 -3.02 2.28
N PRO A 134 14.74 -2.86 2.61
CA PRO A 134 15.15 -2.02 3.75
C PRO A 134 14.85 -0.53 3.54
N GLY A 135 14.77 -0.08 2.29
CA GLY A 135 14.40 1.31 1.98
C GLY A 135 12.99 1.64 2.40
N ALA A 136 12.04 0.72 2.19
CA ALA A 136 10.66 0.89 2.63
C ALA A 136 10.58 0.94 4.16
N MET A 137 11.31 0.08 4.86
CA MET A 137 11.36 0.07 6.33
C MET A 137 11.82 1.43 6.86
N LYS A 138 12.92 1.95 6.35
CA LYS A 138 13.44 3.26 6.75
C LYS A 138 12.44 4.39 6.47
N PHE A 139 11.76 4.32 5.33
CA PHE A 139 10.76 5.30 4.96
C PHE A 139 9.62 5.34 5.99
N TYR A 140 9.06 4.19 6.32
CA TYR A 140 7.96 4.12 7.28
C TYR A 140 8.39 4.50 8.70
N GLU A 141 9.59 4.09 9.12
CA GLU A 141 10.14 4.51 10.42
C GLU A 141 10.29 6.03 10.49
N SER A 142 10.73 6.68 9.40
CA SER A 142 10.85 8.13 9.34
C SER A 142 9.51 8.87 9.47
N LEU A 143 8.41 8.19 9.15
CA LEU A 143 7.06 8.71 9.30
C LEU A 143 6.45 8.45 10.69
N GLY A 144 7.19 7.77 11.56
CA GLY A 144 6.75 7.51 12.93
C GLY A 144 6.12 6.13 13.16
N LEU A 145 6.14 5.25 12.16
CA LEU A 145 5.68 3.88 12.36
C LEU A 145 6.72 3.07 13.13
N VAL A 146 6.25 2.15 13.94
CA VAL A 146 7.10 1.24 14.72
C VAL A 146 6.68 -0.21 14.47
N PRO A 147 7.61 -1.16 14.55
CA PRO A 147 7.24 -2.58 14.39
C PRO A 147 6.20 -3.00 15.42
N GLN A 148 5.12 -3.62 14.96
CA GLN A 148 4.06 -4.17 15.80
C GLN A 148 4.31 -5.65 16.09
N LYS A 149 4.70 -6.41 15.06
CA LYS A 149 4.98 -7.84 15.13
C LYS A 149 5.98 -8.20 14.03
N VAL A 150 6.57 -9.37 14.13
CA VAL A 150 7.54 -9.88 13.16
C VAL A 150 7.07 -11.25 12.66
N CYS A 151 7.04 -11.43 11.36
CA CYS A 151 6.78 -12.73 10.72
C CYS A 151 8.12 -13.43 10.49
N MET A 152 8.30 -14.61 11.08
CA MET A 152 9.52 -15.42 10.94
C MET A 152 9.30 -16.53 9.92
N GLU A 153 10.35 -16.87 9.17
CA GLU A 153 10.28 -17.88 8.11
C GLU A 153 11.43 -18.88 8.22
N MET A 154 11.14 -20.15 7.95
CA MET A 154 12.15 -21.18 7.73
C MET A 154 11.83 -21.90 6.42
N ILE A 155 12.74 -21.86 5.47
CA ILE A 155 12.60 -22.55 4.18
C ILE A 155 12.99 -24.02 4.38
N LEU A 156 12.07 -24.95 4.10
CA LEU A 156 12.23 -26.35 4.48
C LEU A 156 13.02 -27.22 3.51
N ASN A 157 13.22 -26.75 2.29
CA ASN A 157 13.95 -27.52 1.27
C ASN A 157 15.48 -27.34 1.32
N GLY A 158 16.00 -26.82 2.44
CA GLY A 158 17.44 -26.62 2.64
C GLY A 158 18.04 -25.41 1.94
N GLN A 159 17.22 -24.57 1.34
CA GLN A 159 17.67 -23.30 0.74
C GLN A 159 17.52 -22.17 1.73
N SER A 160 18.50 -21.29 1.76
CA SER A 160 18.54 -20.13 2.66
C SER A 160 18.51 -18.82 1.90
#